data_9238e22759c628e0a9e72930f07eba0a
#
_entry.id   9238e22759c628e0a9e72930f07eba0a
#
_cell.length_a   1.000
_cell.length_b   1.000
_cell.length_c   1.000
_cell.angle_alpha   90.00
_cell.angle_beta   90.00
_cell.angle_gamma   90.00
#
_symmetry.space_group_name_H-M   'P 1'
#
loop_
_entity.id
_entity.type
_entity.pdbx_description
1 polymer ?
#
loop_
_entity_poly.entity_id
_entity_poly.type
_entity_poly.pdbx_seq_one_letter_code
_entity_poly.pdbx_strand_id
1 'polypeptide(L)'
;MKNIPEVKVGIVAVSRNCFPELLAVNRRKALVEQYIAKYGENDIYECPICIVESELHMARALNNVIKEGCNALCVFLGNFGPEISETMLADCFDGPVMFCAAAEETQEDLLDGRGDAYCGLLNASYALNLRKTKAYIPENPVGDAEECADMIHSFIPIARAIVGLHNLKIISFGPRPSNFLACNAPIQALYDLHVEIEENSELDLLESFQKHNCDQRIDGVVEEMKSELGVGNTIPDILPKLAQYEITLSDWIRTHKGNRKYVSLTTKCWPAFQTMFGFVPCYVNSRLTAKGYPVACEVDIYGALSEFVGTCISEDVVTLLDINNTVPKDMFNQQIRGKTFVEGEYALSDLFMGFHCGNTSACKISSCKMCNQRIMARFLPPEVTKGTIEGDLVPGKTTIFRLQSTSDSKLRAYIAQGEILPVATRSYGSIGIFAIREMNRFYRHVLIEKNYPHHAAILFDHYGKSLYEVFKYLGVPVGDIDYNRKRNNYYPTENPFID
;
A
#
# COMPACT_ATOMS: atom_id res chain seq x y z
N MET A 1 5.58 -15.17 -10.54
CA MET A 1 6.52 -14.22 -9.87
C MET A 1 5.65 -13.20 -9.16
N LYS A 2 5.74 -13.11 -7.83
CA LYS A 2 4.97 -12.11 -7.08
C LYS A 2 5.52 -10.71 -7.42
N ASN A 3 4.65 -9.78 -7.78
CA ASN A 3 4.99 -8.36 -7.98
C ASN A 3 4.99 -7.59 -6.64
N ILE A 4 5.42 -8.25 -5.58
CA ILE A 4 5.46 -7.76 -4.20
C ILE A 4 6.86 -8.04 -3.64
N PRO A 5 7.51 -7.06 -2.98
CA PRO A 5 8.82 -7.27 -2.36
C PRO A 5 8.78 -8.31 -1.25
N GLU A 6 9.77 -9.18 -1.22
CA GLU A 6 10.14 -9.92 -0.01
C GLU A 6 11.04 -9.03 0.84
N VAL A 7 10.83 -9.01 2.14
CA VAL A 7 11.60 -8.21 3.09
C VAL A 7 12.41 -9.13 4.00
N LYS A 8 13.70 -8.81 4.15
CA LYS A 8 14.58 -9.43 5.13
C LYS A 8 15.24 -8.34 5.97
N VAL A 9 14.89 -8.28 7.24
CA VAL A 9 15.36 -7.27 8.19
C VAL A 9 16.64 -7.73 8.85
N GLY A 10 17.76 -7.03 8.61
CA GLY A 10 19.00 -7.24 9.36
C GLY A 10 18.90 -6.59 10.75
N ILE A 11 19.07 -7.35 11.81
CA ILE A 11 19.04 -6.86 13.20
C ILE A 11 20.47 -6.63 13.66
N VAL A 12 20.86 -5.38 13.88
CA VAL A 12 22.20 -4.98 14.31
C VAL A 12 22.14 -4.38 15.70
N ALA A 13 22.77 -5.03 16.69
CA ALA A 13 22.90 -4.48 18.01
C ALA A 13 24.01 -3.40 18.07
N VAL A 14 23.77 -2.37 18.87
CA VAL A 14 24.71 -1.30 19.12
C VAL A 14 24.99 -1.15 20.63
N SER A 15 26.20 -0.69 20.98
CA SER A 15 26.65 -0.56 22.36
C SER A 15 27.57 0.62 22.50
N ARG A 16 27.42 1.39 23.56
CA ARG A 16 28.41 2.39 23.98
C ARG A 16 29.55 1.71 24.73
N ASN A 17 30.78 2.20 24.59
CA ASN A 17 31.98 1.57 25.16
C ASN A 17 32.00 1.56 26.70
N CYS A 18 31.30 2.50 27.37
CA CYS A 18 31.16 2.54 28.82
C CYS A 18 30.08 1.61 29.37
N PHE A 19 29.34 0.90 28.52
CA PHE A 19 28.39 -0.15 28.89
C PHE A 19 28.92 -1.53 28.48
N PRO A 20 28.47 -2.62 29.14
CA PRO A 20 28.87 -3.96 28.73
C PRO A 20 28.36 -4.31 27.33
N GLU A 21 29.24 -4.57 26.37
CA GLU A 21 28.87 -5.05 25.04
C GLU A 21 28.00 -6.32 25.11
N LEU A 22 28.34 -7.21 26.05
CA LEU A 22 27.62 -8.46 26.23
C LEU A 22 26.15 -8.26 26.57
N LEU A 23 25.80 -7.17 27.28
CA LEU A 23 24.41 -6.81 27.56
C LEU A 23 23.63 -6.60 26.25
N ALA A 24 24.18 -5.78 25.33
CA ALA A 24 23.53 -5.50 24.04
C ALA A 24 23.39 -6.78 23.18
N VAL A 25 24.44 -7.62 23.18
CA VAL A 25 24.44 -8.89 22.44
C VAL A 25 23.38 -9.86 22.99
N ASN A 26 23.28 -9.99 24.33
CA ASN A 26 22.32 -10.91 24.94
C ASN A 26 20.86 -10.43 24.71
N ARG A 27 20.61 -9.13 24.83
CA ARG A 27 19.28 -8.54 24.54
C ARG A 27 18.88 -8.74 23.09
N ARG A 28 19.81 -8.59 22.14
CA ARG A 28 19.56 -8.91 20.72
C ARG A 28 19.21 -10.38 20.52
N LYS A 29 19.93 -11.30 21.14
CA LYS A 29 19.65 -12.74 21.05
C LYS A 29 18.25 -13.06 21.57
N ALA A 30 17.90 -12.54 22.75
CA ALA A 30 16.57 -12.72 23.32
C ALA A 30 15.47 -12.19 22.39
N LEU A 31 15.67 -11.00 21.81
CA LEU A 31 14.77 -10.44 20.81
C LEU A 31 14.60 -11.35 19.59
N VAL A 32 15.70 -11.88 19.04
CA VAL A 32 15.66 -12.76 17.85
C VAL A 32 14.97 -14.08 18.20
N GLU A 33 15.24 -14.65 19.37
CA GLU A 33 14.57 -15.88 19.85
C GLU A 33 13.05 -15.66 19.98
N GLN A 34 12.60 -14.54 20.57
CA GLN A 34 11.19 -14.19 20.66
C GLN A 34 10.54 -13.97 19.28
N TYR A 35 11.25 -13.28 18.38
CA TYR A 35 10.75 -13.08 17.01
C TYR A 35 10.54 -14.43 16.30
N ILE A 36 11.55 -15.31 16.31
CA ILE A 36 11.49 -16.62 15.66
C ILE A 36 10.36 -17.47 16.25
N ALA A 37 10.21 -17.47 17.57
CA ALA A 37 9.16 -18.22 18.24
C ALA A 37 7.75 -17.78 17.83
N LYS A 38 7.56 -16.48 17.59
CA LYS A 38 6.25 -15.89 17.31
C LYS A 38 5.92 -15.80 15.80
N TYR A 39 6.91 -15.50 14.96
CA TYR A 39 6.72 -15.14 13.55
C TYR A 39 7.52 -16.01 12.57
N GLY A 40 8.45 -16.82 13.05
CA GLY A 40 9.36 -17.59 12.20
C GLY A 40 10.64 -16.84 11.86
N GLU A 41 11.55 -17.51 11.15
CA GLU A 41 12.91 -17.01 10.88
C GLU A 41 13.09 -16.32 9.52
N ASN A 42 12.10 -16.41 8.61
CA ASN A 42 12.28 -16.08 7.21
C ASN A 42 12.52 -14.59 6.94
N ASP A 43 11.95 -13.71 7.78
CA ASP A 43 11.89 -12.27 7.54
C ASP A 43 13.01 -11.50 8.25
N ILE A 44 13.85 -12.19 9.01
CA ILE A 44 14.91 -11.56 9.81
C ILE A 44 16.28 -12.21 9.58
N TYR A 45 17.32 -11.46 9.93
CA TYR A 45 18.69 -11.92 10.01
C TYR A 45 19.36 -11.31 11.24
N GLU A 46 19.91 -12.15 12.14
CA GLU A 46 20.70 -11.68 13.27
C GLU A 46 22.12 -11.34 12.80
N CYS A 47 22.50 -10.09 12.78
CA CYS A 47 23.88 -9.69 12.53
C CYS A 47 24.75 -10.07 13.72
N PRO A 48 25.82 -10.87 13.53
CA PRO A 48 26.68 -11.30 14.64
C PRO A 48 27.54 -10.16 15.21
N ILE A 49 27.64 -9.06 14.49
CA ILE A 49 28.50 -7.93 14.84
C ILE A 49 27.71 -6.96 15.70
N CYS A 50 28.22 -6.64 16.89
CA CYS A 50 27.78 -5.52 17.72
C CYS A 50 28.64 -4.29 17.38
N ILE A 51 28.01 -3.14 17.20
CA ILE A 51 28.71 -1.88 16.96
C ILE A 51 29.02 -1.21 18.30
N VAL A 52 30.30 -1.20 18.67
CA VAL A 52 30.76 -0.55 19.91
C VAL A 52 31.61 0.66 19.53
N GLU A 53 31.02 1.85 19.54
CA GLU A 53 31.64 3.17 19.24
C GLU A 53 32.71 3.14 18.13
N SER A 54 32.49 2.32 17.07
CA SER A 54 33.48 2.09 16.06
C SER A 54 32.88 2.13 14.65
N GLU A 55 33.37 3.04 13.82
CA GLU A 55 33.05 3.08 12.40
C GLU A 55 33.52 1.82 11.65
N LEU A 56 34.59 1.17 12.14
CA LEU A 56 35.04 -0.11 11.57
C LEU A 56 34.06 -1.25 11.91
N HIS A 57 33.50 -1.27 13.12
CA HIS A 57 32.44 -2.21 13.46
C HIS A 57 31.19 -1.94 12.63
N MET A 58 30.82 -0.67 12.45
CA MET A 58 29.70 -0.27 11.59
C MET A 58 29.91 -0.75 10.14
N ALA A 59 31.06 -0.51 9.55
CA ALA A 59 31.36 -0.96 8.18
C ALA A 59 31.31 -2.48 8.03
N ARG A 60 31.76 -3.24 9.05
CA ARG A 60 31.64 -4.70 9.08
C ARG A 60 30.19 -5.17 9.19
N ALA A 61 29.40 -4.52 10.05
CA ALA A 61 27.98 -4.85 10.20
C ALA A 61 27.22 -4.56 8.91
N LEU A 62 27.44 -3.40 8.28
CA LEU A 62 26.86 -3.03 7.00
C LEU A 62 27.18 -4.07 5.90
N ASN A 63 28.45 -4.41 5.74
CA ASN A 63 28.86 -5.41 4.75
C ASN A 63 28.25 -6.79 5.04
N ASN A 64 28.10 -7.15 6.31
CA ASN A 64 27.52 -8.42 6.71
C ASN A 64 26.03 -8.49 6.32
N VAL A 65 25.21 -7.50 6.71
CA VAL A 65 23.77 -7.51 6.38
C VAL A 65 23.52 -7.43 4.87
N ILE A 66 24.33 -6.67 4.13
CA ILE A 66 24.24 -6.60 2.66
C ILE A 66 24.56 -7.97 2.04
N LYS A 67 25.64 -8.63 2.48
CA LYS A 67 26.04 -9.96 1.99
C LYS A 67 24.94 -11.00 2.21
N GLU A 68 24.23 -10.91 3.33
CA GLU A 68 23.13 -11.81 3.67
C GLU A 68 21.83 -11.48 2.96
N GLY A 69 21.82 -10.46 2.10
CA GLY A 69 20.67 -10.08 1.28
C GLY A 69 19.58 -9.32 2.06
N CYS A 70 19.92 -8.71 3.20
CA CYS A 70 18.98 -7.86 3.91
C CYS A 70 18.68 -6.61 3.08
N ASN A 71 17.41 -6.28 2.97
CA ASN A 71 16.90 -5.09 2.26
C ASN A 71 16.12 -4.14 3.16
N ALA A 72 16.08 -4.44 4.45
CA ALA A 72 15.61 -3.59 5.54
C ALA A 72 16.53 -3.76 6.75
N LEU A 73 16.58 -2.78 7.64
CA LEU A 73 17.49 -2.77 8.77
C LEU A 73 16.78 -2.39 10.07
N CYS A 74 17.07 -3.12 11.13
CA CYS A 74 16.74 -2.75 12.50
C CYS A 74 18.05 -2.41 13.24
N VAL A 75 18.22 -1.17 13.65
CA VAL A 75 19.25 -0.73 14.59
C VAL A 75 18.67 -0.88 15.99
N PHE A 76 19.18 -1.88 16.72
CA PHE A 76 18.70 -2.24 18.05
C PHE A 76 19.63 -1.73 19.14
N LEU A 77 19.15 -0.76 19.91
CA LEU A 77 19.87 -0.24 21.06
C LEU A 77 19.73 -1.20 22.24
N GLY A 78 20.68 -2.12 22.38
CA GLY A 78 20.73 -3.04 23.52
C GLY A 78 21.21 -2.36 24.82
N ASN A 79 21.87 -1.20 24.68
CA ASN A 79 22.16 -0.24 25.74
C ASN A 79 22.16 1.18 25.12
N PHE A 80 22.79 2.18 25.73
CA PHE A 80 22.77 3.59 25.32
C PHE A 80 23.07 3.82 23.82
N GLY A 81 23.92 3.01 23.20
CA GLY A 81 24.28 3.13 21.80
C GLY A 81 25.32 4.24 21.49
N PRO A 82 26.04 4.10 20.37
CA PRO A 82 27.05 5.06 19.89
C PRO A 82 26.47 5.93 18.77
N GLU A 83 25.99 7.13 19.08
CA GLU A 83 25.28 8.07 18.20
C GLU A 83 25.90 8.21 16.79
N ILE A 84 27.23 8.22 16.68
CA ILE A 84 27.92 8.41 15.39
C ILE A 84 27.79 7.16 14.52
N SER A 85 28.24 6.01 15.00
CA SER A 85 28.34 4.81 14.18
C SER A 85 26.99 4.15 13.92
N GLU A 86 26.03 4.24 14.84
CA GLU A 86 24.67 3.72 14.61
C GLU A 86 23.88 4.53 13.57
N THR A 87 24.02 5.87 13.62
CA THR A 87 23.34 6.72 12.62
C THR A 87 24.08 6.75 11.28
N MET A 88 25.40 6.54 11.25
CA MET A 88 26.14 6.29 10.01
C MET A 88 25.71 4.97 9.36
N LEU A 89 25.45 3.93 10.15
CA LEU A 89 24.92 2.66 9.61
C LEU A 89 23.61 2.91 8.86
N ALA A 90 22.69 3.66 9.49
CA ALA A 90 21.41 4.01 8.89
C ALA A 90 21.57 4.86 7.61
N ASP A 91 22.52 5.79 7.59
CA ASP A 91 22.79 6.67 6.45
C ASP A 91 23.43 5.95 5.27
N CYS A 92 24.26 4.93 5.54
CA CYS A 92 24.96 4.15 4.53
C CYS A 92 24.16 2.94 4.00
N PHE A 93 23.07 2.56 4.67
CA PHE A 93 22.28 1.42 4.25
C PHE A 93 21.28 1.82 3.17
N ASP A 94 21.31 1.13 2.01
CA ASP A 94 20.39 1.37 0.89
C ASP A 94 19.08 0.61 1.10
N GLY A 95 18.22 1.14 1.97
CA GLY A 95 16.92 0.55 2.28
C GLY A 95 16.24 1.21 3.50
N PRO A 96 15.02 0.78 3.82
CA PRO A 96 14.32 1.27 5.00
C PRO A 96 15.01 0.82 6.29
N VAL A 97 15.11 1.75 7.23
CA VAL A 97 15.74 1.55 8.53
C VAL A 97 14.74 1.83 9.63
N MET A 98 14.74 0.99 10.68
CA MET A 98 14.07 1.26 11.94
C MET A 98 15.03 1.34 13.10
N PHE A 99 14.64 2.04 14.16
CA PHE A 99 15.31 2.06 15.45
C PHE A 99 14.35 1.63 16.54
N CYS A 100 14.80 0.73 17.41
CA CYS A 100 14.13 0.40 18.67
C CYS A 100 15.16 0.12 19.75
N ALA A 101 14.72 0.11 21.00
CA ALA A 101 15.62 0.02 22.15
C ALA A 101 15.09 -0.97 23.20
N ALA A 102 16.02 -1.60 23.93
CA ALA A 102 15.67 -2.50 25.01
C ALA A 102 15.24 -1.72 26.26
N ALA A 103 14.13 -2.17 26.88
CA ALA A 103 13.75 -1.72 28.21
C ALA A 103 14.63 -2.35 29.30
N GLU A 104 14.69 -1.73 30.46
CA GLU A 104 15.13 -2.39 31.69
C GLU A 104 13.96 -3.21 32.23
N GLU A 105 14.14 -4.52 32.38
CA GLU A 105 13.02 -5.43 32.66
C GLU A 105 12.70 -5.53 34.17
N THR A 106 13.72 -5.34 35.02
CA THR A 106 13.59 -5.47 36.48
C THR A 106 14.20 -4.30 37.24
N GLN A 107 13.83 -4.13 38.50
CA GLN A 107 14.46 -3.14 39.39
C GLN A 107 15.95 -3.43 39.64
N GLU A 108 16.35 -4.69 39.54
CA GLU A 108 17.74 -5.13 39.74
C GLU A 108 18.61 -4.65 38.57
N ASP A 109 18.07 -4.60 37.35
CA ASP A 109 18.79 -4.10 36.17
C ASP A 109 19.20 -2.64 36.33
N LEU A 110 18.46 -1.85 37.13
CA LEU A 110 18.82 -0.46 37.40
C LEU A 110 20.08 -0.28 38.27
N LEU A 111 20.58 -1.38 38.87
CA LEU A 111 21.79 -1.39 39.65
C LEU A 111 23.01 -1.80 38.83
N ASP A 112 23.07 -3.05 38.43
CA ASP A 112 24.25 -3.67 37.83
C ASP A 112 24.11 -3.97 36.33
N GLY A 113 22.89 -4.09 35.81
CA GLY A 113 22.58 -4.42 34.41
C GLY A 113 22.08 -3.26 33.56
N ARG A 114 22.20 -2.02 34.08
CA ARG A 114 21.63 -0.82 33.46
C ARG A 114 22.24 -0.51 32.10
N GLY A 115 21.39 -0.37 31.09
CA GLY A 115 21.81 -0.08 29.72
C GLY A 115 21.52 1.33 29.24
N ASP A 116 20.56 2.04 29.84
CA ASP A 116 20.14 3.40 29.47
C ASP A 116 19.71 3.55 28.00
N ALA A 117 19.19 2.51 27.38
CA ALA A 117 18.81 2.52 25.97
C ALA A 117 17.67 3.50 25.65
N TYR A 118 16.79 3.77 26.61
CA TYR A 118 15.74 4.79 26.50
C TYR A 118 16.34 6.19 26.25
N CYS A 119 17.36 6.57 27.01
CA CYS A 119 18.10 7.82 26.80
C CYS A 119 18.88 7.78 25.48
N GLY A 120 19.51 6.66 25.18
CA GLY A 120 20.26 6.45 23.94
C GLY A 120 19.42 6.67 22.70
N LEU A 121 18.18 6.18 22.68
CA LEU A 121 17.28 6.35 21.53
C LEU A 121 16.90 7.82 21.29
N LEU A 122 16.76 8.64 22.34
CA LEU A 122 16.57 10.09 22.18
C LEU A 122 17.75 10.72 21.46
N ASN A 123 18.98 10.35 21.83
CA ASN A 123 20.19 10.85 21.21
C ASN A 123 20.36 10.32 19.77
N ALA A 124 20.04 9.05 19.51
CA ALA A 124 20.01 8.49 18.16
C ALA A 124 19.04 9.27 17.26
N SER A 125 17.84 9.55 17.76
CA SER A 125 16.83 10.34 17.04
C SER A 125 17.34 11.76 16.70
N TYR A 126 17.98 12.43 17.65
CA TYR A 126 18.59 13.73 17.43
C TYR A 126 19.70 13.65 16.35
N ALA A 127 20.58 12.65 16.45
CA ALA A 127 21.70 12.47 15.52
C ALA A 127 21.24 12.09 14.10
N LEU A 128 20.17 11.31 13.96
CA LEU A 128 19.51 11.04 12.67
C LEU A 128 19.03 12.34 12.01
N ASN A 129 18.42 13.24 12.80
CA ASN A 129 17.97 14.53 12.27
C ASN A 129 19.15 15.42 11.82
N LEU A 130 20.27 15.42 12.52
CA LEU A 130 21.49 16.13 12.11
C LEU A 130 22.01 15.64 10.74
N ARG A 131 21.90 14.33 10.48
CA ARG A 131 22.28 13.72 9.21
C ARG A 131 21.22 13.84 8.11
N LYS A 132 19.99 14.25 8.47
CA LYS A 132 18.81 14.19 7.60
C LYS A 132 18.47 12.77 7.13
N THR A 133 18.88 11.78 7.91
CA THR A 133 18.63 10.36 7.62
C THR A 133 17.25 9.98 8.12
N LYS A 134 16.44 9.38 7.25
CA LYS A 134 15.10 8.89 7.59
C LYS A 134 15.19 7.55 8.29
N ALA A 135 14.44 7.38 9.36
CA ALA A 135 14.25 6.10 10.03
C ALA A 135 12.81 5.99 10.56
N TYR A 136 12.30 4.78 10.58
CA TYR A 136 11.06 4.46 11.29
C TYR A 136 11.38 4.28 12.78
N ILE A 137 10.65 4.97 13.61
CA ILE A 137 10.67 4.80 15.06
C ILE A 137 9.25 4.44 15.48
N PRO A 138 9.01 3.26 16.06
CA PRO A 138 7.67 2.83 16.49
C PRO A 138 7.01 3.80 17.48
N GLU A 139 5.69 3.71 17.62
CA GLU A 139 4.94 4.53 18.59
C GLU A 139 5.41 4.29 20.03
N ASN A 140 5.69 3.03 20.38
CA ASN A 140 6.32 2.63 21.63
C ASN A 140 7.69 2.01 21.27
N PRO A 141 8.77 2.81 21.22
CA PRO A 141 10.03 2.37 20.60
C PRO A 141 10.99 1.67 21.58
N VAL A 142 10.62 1.55 22.84
CA VAL A 142 11.41 0.91 23.89
C VAL A 142 10.57 -0.19 24.53
N GLY A 143 11.08 -1.40 24.57
CA GLY A 143 10.35 -2.55 25.10
C GLY A 143 11.24 -3.72 25.49
N ASP A 144 10.64 -4.74 26.07
CA ASP A 144 11.28 -6.03 26.31
C ASP A 144 11.52 -6.79 24.98
N ALA A 145 12.04 -8.00 25.06
CA ALA A 145 12.37 -8.80 23.89
C ALA A 145 11.14 -9.13 23.01
N GLU A 146 9.97 -9.42 23.64
CA GLU A 146 8.74 -9.72 22.92
C GLU A 146 8.16 -8.45 22.25
N GLU A 147 8.09 -7.34 22.97
CA GLU A 147 7.63 -6.05 22.45
C GLU A 147 8.49 -5.56 21.28
N CYS A 148 9.82 -5.71 21.38
CA CYS A 148 10.74 -5.39 20.29
C CYS A 148 10.54 -6.31 19.07
N ALA A 149 10.23 -7.59 19.28
CA ALA A 149 9.88 -8.50 18.19
C ALA A 149 8.60 -8.05 17.45
N ASP A 150 7.57 -7.59 18.19
CA ASP A 150 6.34 -7.04 17.63
C ASP A 150 6.59 -5.73 16.85
N MET A 151 7.51 -4.89 17.32
CA MET A 151 7.93 -3.68 16.61
C MET A 151 8.57 -4.00 15.26
N ILE A 152 9.47 -5.00 15.22
CA ILE A 152 10.12 -5.44 13.96
C ILE A 152 9.08 -6.04 13.02
N HIS A 153 8.17 -6.88 13.51
CA HIS A 153 7.11 -7.45 12.69
C HIS A 153 6.20 -6.37 12.09
N SER A 154 5.85 -5.36 12.88
CA SER A 154 5.06 -4.20 12.42
C SER A 154 5.81 -3.33 11.39
N PHE A 155 7.13 -3.36 11.37
CA PHE A 155 7.95 -2.66 10.39
C PHE A 155 7.97 -3.34 9.02
N ILE A 156 7.79 -4.65 8.93
CA ILE A 156 7.89 -5.40 7.67
C ILE A 156 6.96 -4.85 6.57
N PRO A 157 5.65 -4.62 6.78
CA PRO A 157 4.79 -4.06 5.74
C PRO A 157 5.20 -2.63 5.34
N ILE A 158 5.74 -1.83 6.27
CA ILE A 158 6.28 -0.49 6.00
C ILE A 158 7.51 -0.61 5.10
N ALA A 159 8.46 -1.45 5.48
CA ALA A 159 9.67 -1.71 4.72
C ALA A 159 9.36 -2.25 3.32
N ARG A 160 8.38 -3.15 3.21
CA ARG A 160 7.95 -3.71 1.93
C ARG A 160 7.45 -2.64 0.96
N ALA A 161 6.64 -1.71 1.43
CA ALA A 161 6.16 -0.60 0.61
C ALA A 161 7.31 0.29 0.13
N ILE A 162 8.28 0.61 0.99
CA ILE A 162 9.42 1.46 0.66
C ILE A 162 10.35 0.75 -0.34
N VAL A 163 10.72 -0.51 -0.09
CA VAL A 163 11.52 -1.33 -1.01
C VAL A 163 10.82 -1.47 -2.37
N GLY A 164 9.49 -1.64 -2.34
CA GLY A 164 8.67 -1.71 -3.54
C GLY A 164 8.76 -0.44 -4.38
N LEU A 165 8.52 0.71 -3.77
CA LEU A 165 8.53 2.01 -4.44
C LEU A 165 9.88 2.34 -5.09
N HIS A 166 10.99 2.09 -4.41
CA HIS A 166 12.34 2.32 -4.96
C HIS A 166 12.63 1.47 -6.22
N ASN A 167 11.84 0.43 -6.45
CA ASN A 167 12.01 -0.47 -7.59
C ASN A 167 10.77 -0.53 -8.49
N LEU A 168 9.85 0.43 -8.38
CA LEU A 168 8.61 0.49 -9.13
C LEU A 168 8.79 1.20 -10.48
N LYS A 169 8.15 0.66 -11.50
CA LYS A 169 7.82 1.35 -12.74
C LYS A 169 6.31 1.37 -12.93
N ILE A 170 5.76 2.54 -13.23
CA ILE A 170 4.36 2.68 -13.66
C ILE A 170 4.36 2.80 -15.18
N ILE A 171 3.70 1.86 -15.85
CA ILE A 171 3.54 1.84 -17.30
C ILE A 171 2.15 2.38 -17.64
N SER A 172 2.10 3.45 -18.40
CA SER A 172 0.89 4.17 -18.77
C SER A 172 0.58 4.03 -20.25
N PHE A 173 -0.71 3.85 -20.59
CA PHE A 173 -1.17 3.79 -21.98
C PHE A 173 -2.10 4.95 -22.32
N GLY A 174 -1.55 5.91 -23.05
CA GLY A 174 -2.20 7.13 -23.49
C GLY A 174 -2.28 8.20 -22.40
N PRO A 175 -2.72 9.40 -22.76
CA PRO A 175 -3.10 10.41 -21.79
C PRO A 175 -4.44 10.04 -21.14
N ARG A 176 -4.72 10.57 -19.95
CA ARG A 176 -6.07 10.52 -19.37
C ARG A 176 -7.13 11.00 -20.39
N PRO A 177 -8.39 10.62 -20.22
CA PRO A 177 -9.47 11.23 -21.02
C PRO A 177 -9.49 12.75 -20.87
N SER A 178 -9.74 13.50 -21.95
CA SER A 178 -9.47 14.95 -22.02
C SER A 178 -10.16 15.78 -20.91
N ASN A 179 -11.41 15.48 -20.61
CA ASN A 179 -12.19 16.19 -19.59
C ASN A 179 -12.08 15.58 -18.19
N PHE A 180 -11.18 14.62 -17.97
CA PHE A 180 -11.04 13.92 -16.69
C PHE A 180 -9.81 14.42 -15.92
N LEU A 181 -9.87 15.68 -15.48
CA LEU A 181 -8.75 16.35 -14.78
C LEU A 181 -8.43 15.70 -13.42
N ALA A 182 -9.37 14.97 -12.85
CA ALA A 182 -9.18 14.23 -11.59
C ALA A 182 -7.99 13.26 -11.60
N CYS A 183 -7.60 12.77 -12.81
CA CYS A 183 -6.45 11.88 -12.98
C CYS A 183 -5.17 12.63 -13.42
N ASN A 184 -5.17 13.97 -13.38
CA ASN A 184 -4.04 14.79 -13.79
C ASN A 184 -3.34 15.39 -12.58
N ALA A 185 -2.13 14.95 -12.30
CA ALA A 185 -1.30 15.49 -11.24
C ALA A 185 0.17 15.54 -11.68
N PRO A 186 0.98 16.49 -11.15
CA PRO A 186 2.40 16.56 -11.45
C PRO A 186 3.12 15.26 -11.10
N ILE A 187 3.87 14.71 -12.03
CA ILE A 187 4.61 13.45 -11.84
C ILE A 187 6.00 13.63 -11.21
N GLN A 188 6.45 14.86 -11.04
CA GLN A 188 7.77 15.16 -10.46
C GLN A 188 7.99 14.47 -9.11
N ALA A 189 6.99 14.51 -8.22
CA ALA A 189 7.08 13.89 -6.92
C ALA A 189 7.28 12.36 -6.95
N LEU A 190 6.95 11.69 -8.06
CA LEU A 190 7.18 10.25 -8.24
C LEU A 190 8.66 9.95 -8.50
N TYR A 191 9.35 10.79 -9.27
CA TYR A 191 10.78 10.67 -9.48
C TYR A 191 11.57 10.91 -8.17
N ASP A 192 11.08 11.81 -7.31
CA ASP A 192 11.66 12.03 -5.97
C ASP A 192 11.50 10.78 -5.07
N LEU A 193 10.53 9.92 -5.36
CA LEU A 193 10.33 8.61 -4.73
C LEU A 193 11.07 7.48 -5.46
N HIS A 194 11.90 7.78 -6.46
CA HIS A 194 12.57 6.81 -7.34
C HIS A 194 11.62 5.93 -8.17
N VAL A 195 10.37 6.34 -8.36
CA VAL A 195 9.41 5.65 -9.22
C VAL A 195 9.62 6.09 -10.67
N GLU A 196 9.81 5.13 -11.56
CA GLU A 196 9.88 5.39 -12.99
C GLU A 196 8.51 5.39 -13.64
N ILE A 197 8.32 6.24 -14.62
CA ILE A 197 7.10 6.31 -15.41
C ILE A 197 7.45 6.11 -16.87
N GLU A 198 6.72 5.19 -17.52
CA GLU A 198 6.81 4.95 -18.95
C GLU A 198 5.47 5.26 -19.61
N GLU A 199 5.43 6.28 -20.44
CA GLU A 199 4.23 6.71 -21.16
C GLU A 199 4.24 6.12 -22.58
N ASN A 200 3.22 5.36 -22.91
CA ASN A 200 3.03 4.70 -24.20
C ASN A 200 1.74 5.18 -24.86
N SER A 201 1.67 5.08 -26.19
CA SER A 201 0.45 5.33 -26.95
C SER A 201 -0.52 4.14 -26.84
N GLU A 202 -1.83 4.42 -26.87
CA GLU A 202 -2.84 3.37 -27.09
C GLU A 202 -2.70 2.69 -28.46
N LEU A 203 -2.06 3.34 -29.44
CA LEU A 203 -1.77 2.72 -30.73
C LEU A 203 -0.70 1.65 -30.62
N ASP A 204 0.33 1.87 -29.79
CA ASP A 204 1.37 0.87 -29.52
C ASP A 204 0.77 -0.37 -28.84
N LEU A 205 -0.16 -0.13 -27.90
CA LEU A 205 -0.91 -1.18 -27.23
C LEU A 205 -1.80 -1.97 -28.22
N LEU A 206 -2.48 -1.25 -29.12
CA LEU A 206 -3.33 -1.87 -30.14
C LEU A 206 -2.51 -2.72 -31.13
N GLU A 207 -1.38 -2.21 -31.59
CA GLU A 207 -0.45 -2.98 -32.45
C GLU A 207 0.03 -4.25 -31.75
N SER A 208 0.44 -4.14 -30.47
CA SER A 208 0.85 -5.29 -29.68
C SER A 208 -0.30 -6.28 -29.48
N PHE A 209 -1.52 -5.82 -29.21
CA PHE A 209 -2.70 -6.67 -29.11
C PHE A 209 -2.96 -7.44 -30.41
N GLN A 210 -2.84 -6.79 -31.57
CA GLN A 210 -3.02 -7.43 -32.87
C GLN A 210 -1.97 -8.50 -33.16
N LYS A 211 -0.72 -8.31 -32.69
CA LYS A 211 0.36 -9.31 -32.81
C LYS A 211 0.10 -10.59 -32.02
N HIS A 212 -0.69 -10.52 -30.96
CA HIS A 212 -1.10 -11.67 -30.15
C HIS A 212 -2.35 -12.38 -30.69
N ASN A 213 -2.83 -12.01 -31.87
CA ASN A 213 -3.92 -12.75 -32.50
C ASN A 213 -3.50 -14.21 -32.79
N CYS A 214 -4.31 -15.15 -32.34
CA CYS A 214 -4.01 -16.59 -32.41
C CYS A 214 -2.81 -17.06 -31.56
N ASP A 215 -2.45 -16.34 -30.50
CA ASP A 215 -1.43 -16.79 -29.53
C ASP A 215 -1.89 -18.13 -28.88
N GLN A 216 -0.98 -19.09 -28.81
CA GLN A 216 -1.30 -20.44 -28.30
C GLN A 216 -1.67 -20.46 -26.81
N ARG A 217 -1.37 -19.42 -26.06
CA ARG A 217 -1.71 -19.27 -24.63
C ARG A 217 -3.17 -18.86 -24.40
N ILE A 218 -3.88 -18.38 -25.44
CA ILE A 218 -5.24 -17.85 -25.32
C ILE A 218 -6.18 -18.90 -24.70
N ASP A 219 -6.16 -20.13 -25.20
CA ASP A 219 -7.06 -21.18 -24.70
C ASP A 219 -6.85 -21.47 -23.20
N GLY A 220 -5.59 -21.47 -22.73
CA GLY A 220 -5.26 -21.66 -21.33
C GLY A 220 -5.82 -20.54 -20.45
N VAL A 221 -5.64 -19.29 -20.86
CA VAL A 221 -6.17 -18.13 -20.13
C VAL A 221 -7.71 -18.10 -20.15
N VAL A 222 -8.33 -18.51 -21.25
CA VAL A 222 -9.80 -18.64 -21.32
C VAL A 222 -10.32 -19.66 -20.30
N GLU A 223 -9.66 -20.80 -20.12
CA GLU A 223 -10.06 -21.78 -19.11
C GLU A 223 -9.90 -21.25 -17.67
N GLU A 224 -8.83 -20.50 -17.40
CA GLU A 224 -8.68 -19.79 -16.12
C GLU A 224 -9.85 -18.81 -15.89
N MET A 225 -10.20 -17.99 -16.89
CA MET A 225 -11.30 -17.04 -16.82
C MET A 225 -12.65 -17.72 -16.59
N LYS A 226 -12.90 -18.84 -17.28
CA LYS A 226 -14.13 -19.65 -17.08
C LYS A 226 -14.21 -20.16 -15.65
N SER A 227 -13.11 -20.70 -15.14
CA SER A 227 -13.04 -21.21 -13.77
C SER A 227 -13.28 -20.12 -12.73
N GLU A 228 -12.67 -18.94 -12.92
CA GLU A 228 -12.81 -17.79 -12.01
C GLU A 228 -14.24 -17.24 -11.97
N LEU A 229 -14.86 -17.07 -13.13
CA LEU A 229 -16.20 -16.51 -13.24
C LEU A 229 -17.31 -17.53 -12.89
N GLY A 230 -17.09 -18.81 -13.12
CA GLY A 230 -18.07 -19.87 -12.87
C GLY A 230 -19.45 -19.56 -13.47
N VAL A 231 -20.47 -19.54 -12.65
CA VAL A 231 -21.86 -19.20 -13.07
C VAL A 231 -22.02 -17.73 -13.50
N GLY A 232 -21.10 -16.87 -13.13
CA GLY A 232 -21.07 -15.47 -13.52
C GLY A 232 -20.55 -15.24 -14.94
N ASN A 233 -20.10 -16.27 -15.64
CA ASN A 233 -19.65 -16.20 -17.02
C ASN A 233 -20.84 -16.11 -17.99
N THR A 234 -21.48 -14.97 -18.06
CA THR A 234 -22.71 -14.76 -18.86
C THR A 234 -22.45 -14.35 -20.30
N ILE A 235 -21.20 -14.04 -20.67
CA ILE A 235 -20.79 -13.58 -22.00
C ILE A 235 -19.51 -14.34 -22.43
N PRO A 236 -19.57 -15.67 -22.61
CA PRO A 236 -18.37 -16.48 -22.84
C PRO A 236 -17.70 -16.21 -24.21
N ASP A 237 -18.39 -15.62 -25.14
CA ASP A 237 -17.90 -15.30 -26.49
C ASP A 237 -16.82 -14.19 -26.48
N ILE A 238 -16.72 -13.38 -25.44
CA ILE A 238 -15.72 -12.33 -25.35
C ILE A 238 -14.38 -12.81 -24.74
N LEU A 239 -14.38 -13.95 -24.03
CA LEU A 239 -13.21 -14.43 -23.28
C LEU A 239 -11.94 -14.57 -24.13
N PRO A 240 -11.97 -15.06 -25.38
CA PRO A 240 -10.76 -15.16 -26.23
C PRO A 240 -10.08 -13.79 -26.43
N LYS A 241 -10.87 -12.72 -26.66
CA LYS A 241 -10.33 -11.36 -26.81
C LYS A 241 -9.77 -10.80 -25.51
N LEU A 242 -10.43 -11.07 -24.39
CA LEU A 242 -9.94 -10.68 -23.07
C LEU A 242 -8.66 -11.42 -22.70
N ALA A 243 -8.57 -12.72 -23.02
CA ALA A 243 -7.37 -13.52 -22.82
C ALA A 243 -6.20 -13.01 -23.69
N GLN A 244 -6.45 -12.69 -24.95
CA GLN A 244 -5.47 -12.05 -25.84
C GLN A 244 -4.95 -10.74 -25.24
N TYR A 245 -5.82 -9.91 -24.66
CA TYR A 245 -5.45 -8.65 -24.03
C TYR A 245 -4.64 -8.85 -22.74
N GLU A 246 -5.01 -9.83 -21.91
CA GLU A 246 -4.24 -10.19 -20.71
C GLU A 246 -2.83 -10.64 -21.04
N ILE A 247 -2.69 -11.47 -22.08
CA ILE A 247 -1.39 -11.92 -22.60
C ILE A 247 -0.58 -10.71 -23.10
N THR A 248 -1.21 -9.81 -23.84
CA THR A 248 -0.58 -8.58 -24.36
C THR A 248 0.00 -7.75 -23.23
N LEU A 249 -0.78 -7.46 -22.19
CA LEU A 249 -0.30 -6.67 -21.04
C LEU A 249 0.78 -7.42 -20.23
N SER A 250 0.64 -8.73 -20.07
CA SER A 250 1.63 -9.56 -19.37
C SER A 250 2.99 -9.58 -20.08
N ASP A 251 2.97 -9.67 -21.41
CA ASP A 251 4.20 -9.61 -22.23
C ASP A 251 4.78 -8.20 -22.25
N TRP A 252 3.93 -7.17 -22.26
CA TRP A 252 4.37 -5.78 -22.11
C TRP A 252 5.10 -5.55 -20.80
N ILE A 253 4.52 -5.96 -19.68
CA ILE A 253 5.17 -5.91 -18.37
C ILE A 253 6.56 -6.56 -18.42
N ARG A 254 6.64 -7.78 -18.94
CA ARG A 254 7.87 -8.56 -19.01
C ARG A 254 8.97 -7.87 -19.82
N THR A 255 8.60 -7.23 -20.93
CA THR A 255 9.57 -6.60 -21.86
C THR A 255 9.92 -5.16 -21.50
N HIS A 256 9.01 -4.44 -20.84
CA HIS A 256 9.16 -3.00 -20.55
C HIS A 256 9.52 -2.66 -19.10
N LYS A 257 9.50 -3.62 -18.17
CA LYS A 257 9.89 -3.32 -16.78
C LYS A 257 11.35 -2.82 -16.65
N GLY A 258 12.22 -3.13 -17.63
CA GLY A 258 13.62 -2.75 -17.63
C GLY A 258 14.39 -3.35 -16.45
N ASN A 259 15.15 -2.52 -15.76
CA ASN A 259 15.89 -2.89 -14.54
C ASN A 259 15.03 -2.81 -13.26
N ARG A 260 13.78 -2.35 -13.36
CA ARG A 260 12.89 -2.30 -12.20
C ARG A 260 12.38 -3.70 -11.86
N LYS A 261 12.07 -3.93 -10.59
CA LYS A 261 11.60 -5.25 -10.11
C LYS A 261 10.09 -5.35 -10.15
N TYR A 262 9.38 -4.24 -9.92
CA TYR A 262 7.93 -4.19 -9.76
C TYR A 262 7.29 -3.25 -10.79
N VAL A 263 6.04 -3.56 -11.15
CA VAL A 263 5.29 -2.81 -12.16
C VAL A 263 3.86 -2.59 -11.69
N SER A 264 3.35 -1.39 -11.93
CA SER A 264 1.94 -1.07 -11.93
C SER A 264 1.55 -0.49 -13.28
N LEU A 265 0.30 -0.61 -13.68
CA LEU A 265 -0.19 -0.15 -14.97
C LEU A 265 -1.25 0.93 -14.80
N THR A 266 -1.41 1.74 -15.85
CA THR A 266 -2.58 2.59 -16.01
C THR A 266 -3.15 2.44 -17.41
N THR A 267 -4.47 2.28 -17.51
CA THR A 267 -5.19 2.14 -18.78
C THR A 267 -6.46 2.99 -18.76
N LYS A 268 -7.17 3.05 -19.89
CA LYS A 268 -8.50 3.64 -19.95
C LYS A 268 -9.39 2.88 -20.91
N CYS A 269 -10.71 2.91 -20.72
CA CYS A 269 -11.67 2.24 -21.60
C CYS A 269 -12.34 3.20 -22.58
N TRP A 270 -12.16 4.51 -22.42
CA TRP A 270 -12.81 5.52 -23.24
C TRP A 270 -11.86 6.72 -23.54
N PRO A 271 -12.10 7.53 -24.60
CA PRO A 271 -13.30 7.48 -25.48
C PRO A 271 -13.22 6.47 -26.61
N ALA A 272 -12.06 5.94 -27.02
CA ALA A 272 -11.91 5.16 -28.24
C ALA A 272 -11.56 3.67 -28.03
N PHE A 273 -11.10 3.27 -26.85
CA PHE A 273 -10.62 1.92 -26.57
C PHE A 273 -11.63 0.85 -27.01
N GLN A 274 -12.87 0.93 -26.54
CA GLN A 274 -13.88 -0.08 -26.76
C GLN A 274 -14.27 -0.25 -28.25
N THR A 275 -14.21 0.80 -29.03
CA THR A 275 -14.49 0.73 -30.48
C THR A 275 -13.31 0.16 -31.25
N MET A 276 -12.08 0.39 -30.80
CA MET A 276 -10.86 -0.08 -31.46
C MET A 276 -10.52 -1.52 -31.10
N PHE A 277 -10.67 -1.90 -29.83
CA PHE A 277 -10.39 -3.26 -29.35
C PHE A 277 -11.62 -4.19 -29.44
N GLY A 278 -12.83 -3.65 -29.43
CA GLY A 278 -14.08 -4.40 -29.52
C GLY A 278 -14.55 -4.98 -28.17
N PHE A 279 -14.08 -4.43 -27.03
CA PHE A 279 -14.46 -4.79 -25.67
C PHE A 279 -14.04 -3.71 -24.68
N VAL A 280 -14.38 -3.83 -23.39
CA VAL A 280 -13.85 -2.99 -22.30
C VAL A 280 -12.85 -3.77 -21.45
N PRO A 281 -11.76 -3.14 -20.96
CA PRO A 281 -10.64 -3.83 -20.32
C PRO A 281 -10.88 -4.20 -18.86
N CYS A 282 -11.99 -3.80 -18.24
CA CYS A 282 -12.21 -3.79 -16.78
C CYS A 282 -11.90 -5.17 -16.14
N TYR A 283 -12.41 -6.27 -16.70
CA TYR A 283 -12.18 -7.61 -16.15
C TYR A 283 -10.71 -8.01 -16.23
N VAL A 284 -10.02 -7.71 -17.32
CA VAL A 284 -8.58 -8.00 -17.45
C VAL A 284 -7.76 -7.18 -16.46
N ASN A 285 -8.08 -5.89 -16.31
CA ASN A 285 -7.44 -5.03 -15.31
C ASN A 285 -7.60 -5.61 -13.91
N SER A 286 -8.83 -6.05 -13.55
CA SER A 286 -9.10 -6.66 -12.24
C SER A 286 -8.32 -7.98 -12.03
N ARG A 287 -8.15 -8.80 -13.06
CA ARG A 287 -7.35 -10.04 -13.01
C ARG A 287 -5.86 -9.76 -12.80
N LEU A 288 -5.29 -8.79 -13.51
CA LEU A 288 -3.89 -8.38 -13.31
C LEU A 288 -3.68 -7.84 -11.89
N THR A 289 -4.60 -7.03 -11.40
CA THR A 289 -4.58 -6.55 -10.01
C THR A 289 -4.62 -7.72 -9.01
N ALA A 290 -5.45 -8.74 -9.24
CA ALA A 290 -5.48 -9.95 -8.42
C ALA A 290 -4.16 -10.75 -8.47
N LYS A 291 -3.44 -10.68 -9.59
CA LYS A 291 -2.10 -11.28 -9.75
C LYS A 291 -0.97 -10.43 -9.14
N GLY A 292 -1.32 -9.32 -8.47
CA GLY A 292 -0.37 -8.40 -7.83
C GLY A 292 0.19 -7.31 -8.75
N TYR A 293 -0.38 -7.13 -9.93
CA TYR A 293 -0.07 -6.05 -10.87
C TYR A 293 -1.22 -5.05 -10.89
N PRO A 294 -1.24 -4.03 -10.03
CA PRO A 294 -2.32 -3.04 -10.02
C PRO A 294 -2.47 -2.36 -11.37
N VAL A 295 -3.73 -2.19 -11.81
CA VAL A 295 -4.07 -1.50 -13.05
C VAL A 295 -5.11 -0.42 -12.77
N ALA A 296 -4.67 0.81 -12.59
CA ALA A 296 -5.56 1.93 -12.36
C ALA A 296 -6.28 2.34 -13.66
N CYS A 297 -7.57 2.66 -13.53
CA CYS A 297 -8.37 3.14 -14.66
C CYS A 297 -8.11 4.62 -14.92
N GLU A 298 -8.52 5.07 -16.13
CA GLU A 298 -8.52 6.47 -16.59
C GLU A 298 -7.15 7.14 -16.56
N VAL A 299 -6.09 6.30 -16.63
CA VAL A 299 -4.69 6.72 -16.60
C VAL A 299 -4.36 7.48 -15.31
N ASP A 300 -4.92 7.03 -14.20
CA ASP A 300 -4.65 7.60 -12.88
C ASP A 300 -3.33 7.07 -12.31
N ILE A 301 -2.24 7.78 -12.58
CA ILE A 301 -0.89 7.39 -12.16
C ILE A 301 -0.76 7.34 -10.63
N TYR A 302 -1.37 8.28 -9.91
CA TYR A 302 -1.38 8.27 -8.43
C TYR A 302 -2.35 7.24 -7.85
N GLY A 303 -3.39 6.86 -8.61
CA GLY A 303 -4.21 5.70 -8.30
C GLY A 303 -3.38 4.42 -8.34
N ALA A 304 -2.64 4.21 -9.43
CA ALA A 304 -1.74 3.06 -9.58
C ALA A 304 -0.65 3.01 -8.50
N LEU A 305 -0.07 4.16 -8.14
CA LEU A 305 0.87 4.29 -7.02
C LEU A 305 0.23 3.85 -5.69
N SER A 306 -0.97 4.38 -5.41
CA SER A 306 -1.69 4.07 -4.17
C SER A 306 -2.06 2.58 -4.09
N GLU A 307 -2.61 2.01 -5.17
CA GLU A 307 -2.90 0.56 -5.23
C GLU A 307 -1.63 -0.27 -5.00
N PHE A 308 -0.49 0.11 -5.60
CA PHE A 308 0.77 -0.62 -5.40
C PHE A 308 1.27 -0.55 -3.94
N VAL A 309 1.22 0.63 -3.32
CA VAL A 309 1.56 0.80 -1.89
C VAL A 309 0.65 -0.07 -1.02
N GLY A 310 -0.65 -0.06 -1.30
CA GLY A 310 -1.61 -0.91 -0.60
C GLY A 310 -1.32 -2.39 -0.76
N THR A 311 -1.01 -2.85 -1.98
CA THR A 311 -0.64 -4.24 -2.27
C THR A 311 0.61 -4.66 -1.49
N CYS A 312 1.63 -3.80 -1.41
CA CYS A 312 2.84 -4.07 -0.62
C CYS A 312 2.56 -4.17 0.88
N ILE A 313 1.65 -3.35 1.41
CA ILE A 313 1.31 -3.34 2.84
C ILE A 313 0.47 -4.54 3.22
N SER A 314 -0.57 -4.86 2.41
CA SER A 314 -1.55 -5.88 2.75
C SER A 314 -1.18 -7.28 2.28
N GLU A 315 -0.33 -7.41 1.27
CA GLU A 315 -0.10 -8.66 0.51
C GLU A 315 -1.41 -9.27 -0.03
N ASP A 316 -2.42 -8.44 -0.18
CA ASP A 316 -3.77 -8.81 -0.65
C ASP A 316 -4.18 -7.92 -1.83
N VAL A 317 -5.31 -8.27 -2.42
CA VAL A 317 -5.91 -7.55 -3.53
C VAL A 317 -6.39 -6.17 -3.09
N VAL A 318 -5.98 -5.16 -3.82
CA VAL A 318 -6.40 -3.76 -3.68
C VAL A 318 -7.32 -3.43 -4.85
N THR A 319 -8.16 -2.41 -4.73
CA THR A 319 -8.95 -1.90 -5.84
C THR A 319 -9.01 -0.38 -5.83
N LEU A 320 -9.18 0.23 -6.99
CA LEU A 320 -9.45 1.64 -7.12
C LEU A 320 -10.97 1.84 -7.26
N LEU A 321 -11.57 2.68 -6.40
CA LEU A 321 -12.99 3.02 -6.46
C LEU A 321 -13.20 4.53 -6.39
N ASP A 322 -14.35 4.97 -6.92
CA ASP A 322 -14.84 6.32 -6.75
C ASP A 322 -15.50 6.46 -5.38
N ILE A 323 -15.23 7.52 -4.66
CA ILE A 323 -16.13 8.02 -3.61
C ILE A 323 -17.30 8.65 -4.35
N ASN A 324 -18.31 7.80 -4.64
CA ASN A 324 -19.23 8.03 -5.76
C ASN A 324 -20.52 8.75 -5.37
N ASN A 325 -21.31 8.18 -4.47
CA ASN A 325 -22.65 8.68 -4.17
C ASN A 325 -22.96 8.67 -2.68
N THR A 326 -23.96 9.47 -2.30
CA THR A 326 -24.62 9.31 -1.01
C THR A 326 -25.51 8.07 -1.01
N VAL A 327 -25.70 7.47 0.17
CA VAL A 327 -26.66 6.37 0.33
C VAL A 327 -28.09 6.92 0.30
N PRO A 328 -29.00 6.37 -0.53
CA PRO A 328 -30.41 6.80 -0.56
C PRO A 328 -31.10 6.63 0.80
N LYS A 329 -31.94 7.58 1.19
CA LYS A 329 -32.63 7.59 2.49
C LYS A 329 -33.53 6.37 2.72
N ASP A 330 -34.21 5.89 1.69
CA ASP A 330 -35.04 4.69 1.74
C ASP A 330 -34.21 3.44 1.97
N MET A 331 -33.08 3.30 1.29
CA MET A 331 -32.12 2.21 1.50
C MET A 331 -31.57 2.24 2.93
N PHE A 332 -31.15 3.40 3.43
CA PHE A 332 -30.69 3.57 4.80
C PHE A 332 -31.77 3.13 5.81
N ASN A 333 -32.99 3.63 5.66
CA ASN A 333 -34.08 3.33 6.59
C ASN A 333 -34.47 1.85 6.59
N GLN A 334 -34.44 1.19 5.43
CA GLN A 334 -34.84 -0.22 5.28
C GLN A 334 -33.75 -1.21 5.68
N GLN A 335 -32.48 -0.89 5.41
CA GLN A 335 -31.42 -1.89 5.48
C GLN A 335 -30.34 -1.60 6.54
N ILE A 336 -30.19 -0.35 7.01
CA ILE A 336 -29.07 0.06 7.87
C ILE A 336 -29.53 0.60 9.23
N ARG A 337 -30.49 1.50 9.25
CA ARG A 337 -30.95 2.20 10.46
C ARG A 337 -31.34 1.23 11.58
N GLY A 338 -30.76 1.45 12.77
CA GLY A 338 -31.03 0.64 13.96
C GLY A 338 -30.41 -0.76 13.91
N LYS A 339 -29.49 -1.02 12.98
CA LYS A 339 -28.69 -2.25 12.96
C LYS A 339 -27.30 -1.98 13.49
N THR A 340 -26.78 -2.92 14.24
CA THR A 340 -25.39 -2.94 14.70
C THR A 340 -24.53 -3.72 13.73
N PHE A 341 -23.44 -3.12 13.27
CA PHE A 341 -22.41 -3.70 12.41
C PHE A 341 -21.12 -3.96 13.21
N VAL A 342 -20.03 -4.30 12.56
CA VAL A 342 -18.77 -4.64 13.24
C VAL A 342 -18.27 -3.51 14.15
N GLU A 343 -18.38 -2.27 13.69
CA GLU A 343 -17.94 -1.08 14.46
C GLU A 343 -19.11 -0.32 15.13
N GLY A 344 -20.30 -0.93 15.21
CA GLY A 344 -21.49 -0.39 15.84
C GLY A 344 -22.53 0.14 14.88
N GLU A 345 -23.39 1.05 15.36
CA GLU A 345 -24.42 1.67 14.55
C GLU A 345 -23.86 2.89 13.80
N TYR A 346 -24.43 3.17 12.63
CA TYR A 346 -24.02 4.30 11.79
C TYR A 346 -25.18 5.26 11.53
N ALA A 347 -24.85 6.55 11.46
CA ALA A 347 -25.75 7.56 10.92
C ALA A 347 -25.65 7.59 9.39
N LEU A 348 -26.66 8.16 8.72
CA LEU A 348 -26.61 8.35 7.26
C LEU A 348 -25.40 9.19 6.81
N SER A 349 -24.96 10.12 7.66
CA SER A 349 -23.80 11.00 7.43
C SER A 349 -22.45 10.29 7.48
N ASP A 350 -22.42 9.06 8.00
CA ASP A 350 -21.20 8.23 8.05
C ASP A 350 -21.01 7.39 6.77
N LEU A 351 -22.01 7.42 5.85
CA LEU A 351 -22.10 6.49 4.75
C LEU A 351 -21.88 7.15 3.39
N PHE A 352 -21.25 6.40 2.49
CA PHE A 352 -21.21 6.69 1.05
C PHE A 352 -21.23 5.39 0.23
N MET A 353 -21.55 5.52 -1.05
CA MET A 353 -21.43 4.42 -2.01
C MET A 353 -20.08 4.53 -2.72
N GLY A 354 -19.21 3.53 -2.53
CA GLY A 354 -18.02 3.35 -3.34
C GLY A 354 -18.36 2.57 -4.60
N PHE A 355 -17.88 3.02 -5.74
CA PHE A 355 -18.24 2.44 -7.04
C PHE A 355 -17.07 2.48 -8.01
N HIS A 356 -16.97 1.47 -8.87
CA HIS A 356 -16.26 1.53 -10.15
C HIS A 356 -16.95 0.64 -11.17
N CYS A 357 -16.69 0.89 -12.46
CA CYS A 357 -17.37 0.18 -13.55
C CYS A 357 -17.13 -1.34 -13.58
N GLY A 358 -16.15 -1.87 -12.85
CA GLY A 358 -15.81 -3.30 -12.82
C GLY A 358 -14.31 -3.56 -12.75
N ASN A 359 -13.56 -2.67 -12.11
CA ASN A 359 -12.10 -2.78 -11.94
C ASN A 359 -11.71 -3.57 -10.68
N THR A 360 -12.66 -3.96 -9.84
CA THR A 360 -12.42 -4.77 -8.65
C THR A 360 -12.28 -6.24 -9.02
N SER A 361 -11.31 -6.92 -8.44
CA SER A 361 -11.07 -8.35 -8.68
C SER A 361 -12.26 -9.22 -8.26
N ALA A 362 -12.54 -10.27 -9.03
CA ALA A 362 -13.68 -11.15 -8.82
C ALA A 362 -13.76 -11.74 -7.40
N CYS A 363 -12.60 -12.03 -6.77
CA CYS A 363 -12.54 -12.55 -5.39
C CYS A 363 -12.98 -11.53 -4.32
N LYS A 364 -13.09 -10.26 -4.66
CA LYS A 364 -13.57 -9.19 -3.76
C LYS A 364 -15.00 -8.73 -4.11
N ILE A 365 -15.69 -9.47 -4.96
CA ILE A 365 -17.08 -9.22 -5.38
C ILE A 365 -17.93 -10.42 -5.00
N SER A 366 -19.00 -10.18 -4.23
CA SER A 366 -20.03 -11.18 -3.96
C SER A 366 -20.86 -11.41 -5.23
N SER A 367 -21.02 -12.67 -5.64
CA SER A 367 -21.81 -13.03 -6.82
C SER A 367 -21.37 -12.31 -8.11
N CYS A 368 -20.07 -12.31 -8.36
CA CYS A 368 -19.45 -11.68 -9.52
C CYS A 368 -20.08 -12.15 -10.82
N LYS A 369 -20.39 -11.22 -11.70
CA LYS A 369 -21.02 -11.49 -12.99
C LYS A 369 -20.41 -10.63 -14.10
N MET A 370 -20.07 -11.25 -15.24
CA MET A 370 -19.63 -10.52 -16.42
C MET A 370 -20.82 -9.84 -17.11
N CYS A 371 -20.62 -8.59 -17.52
CA CYS A 371 -21.67 -7.76 -18.09
C CYS A 371 -21.15 -6.85 -19.20
N ASN A 372 -22.10 -6.18 -19.87
CA ASN A 372 -21.81 -4.99 -20.64
C ASN A 372 -21.59 -3.81 -19.68
N GLN A 373 -20.61 -2.97 -19.96
CA GLN A 373 -20.38 -1.73 -19.22
C GLN A 373 -21.53 -0.76 -19.43
N ARG A 374 -22.38 -0.57 -18.41
CA ARG A 374 -23.70 0.06 -18.56
C ARG A 374 -23.65 1.54 -18.88
N ILE A 375 -22.60 2.26 -18.45
CA ILE A 375 -22.46 3.68 -18.77
C ILE A 375 -22.17 3.84 -20.25
N MET A 376 -21.25 3.05 -20.80
CA MET A 376 -20.88 3.08 -22.22
C MET A 376 -22.00 2.54 -23.12
N ALA A 377 -22.73 1.52 -22.67
CA ALA A 377 -23.85 0.92 -23.41
C ALA A 377 -25.04 1.89 -23.64
N ARG A 378 -25.02 3.05 -23.01
CA ARG A 378 -25.99 4.14 -23.31
C ARG A 378 -25.72 4.81 -24.63
N PHE A 379 -24.48 4.77 -25.13
CA PHE A 379 -24.03 5.53 -26.28
C PHE A 379 -23.35 4.67 -27.37
N LEU A 380 -22.99 3.43 -27.04
CA LEU A 380 -22.26 2.52 -27.92
C LEU A 380 -23.00 1.19 -28.05
N PRO A 381 -22.77 0.48 -29.17
CA PRO A 381 -23.34 -0.84 -29.38
C PRO A 381 -22.93 -1.84 -28.30
N PRO A 382 -23.82 -2.77 -27.90
CA PRO A 382 -23.51 -3.78 -26.88
C PRO A 382 -22.27 -4.64 -27.19
N GLU A 383 -21.97 -4.83 -28.47
CA GLU A 383 -20.87 -5.67 -28.96
C GLU A 383 -19.50 -5.18 -28.49
N VAL A 384 -19.32 -3.87 -28.34
CA VAL A 384 -18.05 -3.26 -27.95
C VAL A 384 -17.99 -2.88 -26.46
N THR A 385 -19.05 -3.12 -25.69
CA THR A 385 -19.10 -2.77 -24.26
C THR A 385 -19.02 -3.98 -23.33
N LYS A 386 -18.80 -5.19 -23.86
CA LYS A 386 -18.59 -6.43 -23.11
C LYS A 386 -17.23 -6.44 -22.40
N GLY A 387 -17.13 -7.10 -21.25
CA GLY A 387 -15.85 -7.33 -20.57
C GLY A 387 -15.69 -6.60 -19.24
N THR A 388 -16.77 -6.08 -18.66
CA THR A 388 -16.80 -5.64 -17.27
C THR A 388 -17.36 -6.72 -16.35
N ILE A 389 -17.07 -6.62 -15.06
CA ILE A 389 -17.69 -7.48 -14.04
C ILE A 389 -18.41 -6.61 -13.01
N GLU A 390 -19.53 -7.11 -12.51
CA GLU A 390 -20.34 -6.38 -11.54
C GLU A 390 -20.78 -7.26 -10.38
N GLY A 391 -21.05 -6.62 -9.25
CA GLY A 391 -21.58 -7.19 -8.02
C GLY A 391 -21.24 -6.36 -6.80
N ASP A 392 -21.90 -6.68 -5.69
CA ASP A 392 -21.62 -6.03 -4.41
C ASP A 392 -20.24 -6.46 -3.89
N LEU A 393 -19.50 -5.51 -3.31
CA LEU A 393 -18.21 -5.78 -2.67
C LEU A 393 -18.37 -6.72 -1.48
N VAL A 394 -17.37 -7.54 -1.22
CA VAL A 394 -17.31 -8.39 -0.03
C VAL A 394 -17.32 -7.47 1.22
N PRO A 395 -18.27 -7.69 2.16
CA PRO A 395 -18.34 -6.90 3.36
C PRO A 395 -17.22 -7.20 4.34
N GLY A 396 -16.88 -6.23 5.18
CA GLY A 396 -15.84 -6.36 6.21
C GLY A 396 -15.10 -5.07 6.47
N LYS A 397 -14.07 -5.14 7.28
CA LYS A 397 -13.19 -3.99 7.55
C LYS A 397 -12.58 -3.45 6.27
N THR A 398 -12.37 -2.14 6.22
CA THR A 398 -11.77 -1.50 5.05
C THR A 398 -10.92 -0.29 5.44
N THR A 399 -9.93 -0.01 4.61
CA THR A 399 -9.18 1.25 4.62
C THR A 399 -9.28 1.87 3.25
N ILE A 400 -9.79 3.08 3.16
CA ILE A 400 -9.72 3.91 1.95
C ILE A 400 -8.56 4.89 2.11
N PHE A 401 -7.79 5.10 1.07
CA PHE A 401 -6.65 6.01 1.12
C PHE A 401 -6.24 6.51 -0.26
N ARG A 402 -5.48 7.58 -0.27
CA ARG A 402 -4.81 8.06 -1.47
C ARG A 402 -3.53 8.79 -1.11
N LEU A 403 -2.47 8.53 -1.86
CA LEU A 403 -1.28 9.35 -1.94
C LEU A 403 -1.38 10.17 -3.24
N GLN A 404 -1.27 11.49 -3.14
CA GLN A 404 -1.51 12.42 -4.26
C GLN A 404 -0.44 13.49 -4.30
N SER A 405 -0.06 13.94 -5.50
CA SER A 405 0.72 15.16 -5.68
C SER A 405 -0.18 16.39 -5.74
N THR A 406 0.30 17.46 -5.15
CA THR A 406 -0.31 18.79 -5.26
C THR A 406 0.15 19.52 -6.52
N SER A 407 -0.44 20.67 -6.82
CA SER A 407 -0.06 21.50 -7.98
C SER A 407 1.38 22.02 -7.92
N ASP A 408 1.97 22.11 -6.72
CA ASP A 408 3.36 22.47 -6.48
C ASP A 408 4.30 21.26 -6.31
N SER A 409 3.86 20.10 -6.79
CA SER A 409 4.60 18.82 -6.78
C SER A 409 4.95 18.28 -5.39
N LYS A 410 4.23 18.70 -4.34
CA LYS A 410 4.37 18.11 -3.02
C LYS A 410 3.40 16.96 -2.81
N LEU A 411 3.80 16.01 -2.01
CA LEU A 411 2.93 14.89 -1.64
C LEU A 411 2.03 15.26 -0.47
N ARG A 412 0.79 14.78 -0.55
CA ARG A 412 -0.17 14.72 0.56
C ARG A 412 -0.94 13.41 0.51
N ALA A 413 -1.52 13.02 1.63
CA ALA A 413 -2.25 11.76 1.71
C ALA A 413 -3.46 11.86 2.63
N TYR A 414 -4.45 11.01 2.38
CA TYR A 414 -5.49 10.73 3.35
C TYR A 414 -5.63 9.23 3.59
N ILE A 415 -6.12 8.89 4.78
CA ILE A 415 -6.43 7.54 5.22
C ILE A 415 -7.73 7.58 6.00
N ALA A 416 -8.70 6.75 5.64
CA ALA A 416 -9.91 6.59 6.43
C ALA A 416 -10.26 5.11 6.57
N GLN A 417 -10.43 4.67 7.80
CA GLN A 417 -10.79 3.31 8.17
C GLN A 417 -12.24 3.24 8.59
N GLY A 418 -12.87 2.13 8.24
CA GLY A 418 -14.23 1.79 8.57
C GLY A 418 -14.57 0.38 8.09
N GLU A 419 -15.78 0.19 7.60
CA GLU A 419 -16.22 -1.11 7.08
C GLU A 419 -17.08 -0.98 5.81
N ILE A 420 -17.08 -2.02 4.99
CA ILE A 420 -18.02 -2.22 3.89
C ILE A 420 -19.20 -3.00 4.48
N LEU A 421 -20.42 -2.44 4.38
CA LEU A 421 -21.60 -3.02 4.99
C LEU A 421 -22.16 -4.20 4.18
N PRO A 422 -22.68 -5.25 4.83
CA PRO A 422 -23.34 -6.38 4.19
C PRO A 422 -24.77 -6.00 3.72
N VAL A 423 -24.86 -5.04 2.81
CA VAL A 423 -26.10 -4.46 2.31
C VAL A 423 -26.16 -4.61 0.80
N ALA A 424 -27.21 -5.22 0.28
CA ALA A 424 -27.41 -5.35 -1.17
C ALA A 424 -27.71 -3.99 -1.80
N THR A 425 -26.82 -3.54 -2.69
CA THR A 425 -26.95 -2.22 -3.32
C THR A 425 -28.01 -2.20 -4.43
N ARG A 426 -28.31 -3.35 -5.03
CA ARG A 426 -29.20 -3.51 -6.19
C ARG A 426 -28.83 -2.60 -7.36
N SER A 427 -27.56 -2.29 -7.49
CA SER A 427 -27.01 -1.43 -8.52
C SER A 427 -26.10 -2.22 -9.47
N TYR A 428 -25.31 -1.52 -10.25
CA TYR A 428 -24.37 -2.12 -11.23
C TYR A 428 -22.96 -1.66 -10.94
N GLY A 429 -21.97 -2.31 -11.58
CA GLY A 429 -20.55 -2.10 -11.34
C GLY A 429 -20.04 -2.86 -10.13
N SER A 430 -18.81 -2.67 -9.77
CA SER A 430 -18.25 -3.08 -8.49
C SER A 430 -18.62 -2.01 -7.47
N ILE A 431 -19.51 -2.34 -6.55
CA ILE A 431 -20.16 -1.33 -5.69
C ILE A 431 -20.34 -1.83 -4.26
N GLY A 432 -20.24 -0.92 -3.28
CA GLY A 432 -20.49 -1.22 -1.88
C GLY A 432 -20.91 0.00 -1.08
N ILE A 433 -21.50 -0.22 0.09
CA ILE A 433 -21.79 0.84 1.05
C ILE A 433 -20.65 0.86 2.06
N PHE A 434 -19.91 1.95 2.06
CA PHE A 434 -18.83 2.22 2.99
C PHE A 434 -19.36 3.01 4.19
N ALA A 435 -18.98 2.56 5.38
CA ALA A 435 -19.32 3.21 6.64
C ALA A 435 -18.02 3.68 7.31
N ILE A 436 -17.83 4.98 7.36
CA ILE A 436 -16.69 5.66 7.98
C ILE A 436 -17.23 6.71 8.93
N ARG A 437 -16.85 6.63 10.19
CA ARG A 437 -17.30 7.59 11.20
C ARG A 437 -17.00 9.03 10.78
N GLU A 438 -18.02 9.90 10.90
CA GLU A 438 -17.95 11.31 10.51
C GLU A 438 -17.57 11.54 9.03
N MET A 439 -17.99 10.63 8.12
CA MET A 439 -17.64 10.72 6.69
C MET A 439 -18.02 12.07 6.07
N ASN A 440 -19.14 12.67 6.46
CA ASN A 440 -19.55 13.98 5.97
C ASN A 440 -18.53 15.09 6.32
N ARG A 441 -17.93 15.04 7.51
CA ARG A 441 -16.87 15.97 7.92
C ARG A 441 -15.57 15.67 7.19
N PHE A 442 -15.20 14.39 7.09
CA PHE A 442 -14.03 13.96 6.32
C PHE A 442 -14.14 14.37 4.84
N TYR A 443 -15.32 14.16 4.25
CA TYR A 443 -15.62 14.59 2.88
C TYR A 443 -15.45 16.10 2.70
N ARG A 444 -16.01 16.91 3.61
CA ARG A 444 -15.95 18.38 3.52
C ARG A 444 -14.56 18.95 3.80
N HIS A 445 -13.93 18.52 4.91
CA HIS A 445 -12.72 19.17 5.42
C HIS A 445 -11.41 18.54 4.92
N VAL A 446 -11.45 17.27 4.49
CA VAL A 446 -10.30 16.61 3.89
C VAL A 446 -10.44 16.57 2.37
N LEU A 447 -11.43 15.86 1.85
CA LEU A 447 -11.48 15.59 0.42
C LEU A 447 -11.71 16.86 -0.41
N ILE A 448 -12.68 17.70 -0.02
CA ILE A 448 -12.99 18.95 -0.76
C ILE A 448 -11.96 20.04 -0.46
N GLU A 449 -11.73 20.38 0.80
CA GLU A 449 -10.85 21.51 1.15
C GLU A 449 -9.40 21.31 0.72
N LYS A 450 -8.92 20.05 0.75
CA LYS A 450 -7.56 19.71 0.33
C LYS A 450 -7.48 19.27 -1.14
N ASN A 451 -8.58 19.38 -1.87
CA ASN A 451 -8.65 19.15 -3.34
C ASN A 451 -8.22 17.75 -3.78
N TYR A 452 -8.72 16.71 -3.12
CA TYR A 452 -8.52 15.34 -3.57
C TYR A 452 -9.50 14.97 -4.69
N PRO A 453 -9.07 14.14 -5.66
CA PRO A 453 -9.98 13.57 -6.65
C PRO A 453 -10.89 12.51 -6.01
N HIS A 454 -11.88 12.04 -6.76
CA HIS A 454 -12.84 11.05 -6.30
C HIS A 454 -12.30 9.63 -6.19
N HIS A 455 -11.19 9.31 -6.87
CA HIS A 455 -10.55 8.00 -6.80
C HIS A 455 -9.89 7.76 -5.44
N ALA A 456 -10.16 6.61 -4.85
CA ALA A 456 -9.52 6.09 -3.65
C ALA A 456 -9.03 4.66 -3.87
N ALA A 457 -7.86 4.32 -3.35
CA ALA A 457 -7.43 2.94 -3.22
C ALA A 457 -8.09 2.31 -1.99
N ILE A 458 -8.54 1.07 -2.13
CA ILE A 458 -9.32 0.34 -1.12
C ILE A 458 -8.57 -0.92 -0.71
N LEU A 459 -8.34 -1.05 0.58
CA LEU A 459 -7.86 -2.27 1.25
C LEU A 459 -9.02 -2.93 2.01
N PHE A 460 -9.01 -4.25 2.03
CA PHE A 460 -10.07 -5.06 2.64
C PHE A 460 -9.74 -5.50 4.07
N ASP A 461 -9.05 -4.65 4.81
CA ASP A 461 -8.85 -4.67 6.27
C ASP A 461 -8.29 -3.32 6.73
N HIS A 462 -7.95 -3.21 8.03
CA HIS A 462 -7.41 -2.01 8.66
C HIS A 462 -5.89 -1.94 8.59
N TYR A 463 -5.36 -1.10 7.69
CA TYR A 463 -3.93 -0.86 7.48
C TYR A 463 -3.49 0.59 7.71
N GLY A 464 -4.35 1.39 8.37
CA GLY A 464 -4.12 2.83 8.48
C GLY A 464 -2.83 3.22 9.19
N LYS A 465 -2.41 2.48 10.23
CA LYS A 465 -1.15 2.73 10.94
C LYS A 465 0.06 2.54 10.01
N SER A 466 0.10 1.42 9.28
CA SER A 466 1.20 1.13 8.35
C SER A 466 1.27 2.15 7.21
N LEU A 467 0.11 2.52 6.63
CA LEU A 467 0.02 3.58 5.62
C LEU A 467 0.53 4.92 6.14
N TYR A 468 0.11 5.31 7.34
CA TYR A 468 0.53 6.55 7.97
C TYR A 468 2.06 6.63 8.11
N GLU A 469 2.68 5.58 8.61
CA GLU A 469 4.14 5.53 8.77
C GLU A 469 4.87 5.45 7.42
N VAL A 470 4.32 4.76 6.41
CA VAL A 470 4.86 4.79 5.04
C VAL A 470 4.86 6.22 4.51
N PHE A 471 3.73 6.93 4.57
CA PHE A 471 3.65 8.30 4.04
C PHE A 471 4.58 9.27 4.75
N LYS A 472 4.69 9.15 6.07
CA LYS A 472 5.65 9.91 6.87
C LYS A 472 7.10 9.60 6.46
N TYR A 473 7.45 8.32 6.27
CA TYR A 473 8.77 7.89 5.81
C TYR A 473 9.09 8.44 4.41
N LEU A 474 8.11 8.46 3.51
CA LEU A 474 8.23 9.05 2.18
C LEU A 474 8.42 10.57 2.20
N GLY A 475 8.24 11.22 3.34
CA GLY A 475 8.43 12.65 3.51
C GLY A 475 7.18 13.48 3.30
N VAL A 476 6.00 12.86 3.32
CA VAL A 476 4.74 13.63 3.40
C VAL A 476 4.72 14.33 4.75
N PRO A 477 4.54 15.68 4.78
CA PRO A 477 4.45 16.39 6.04
C PRO A 477 3.32 15.85 6.92
N VAL A 478 3.55 15.75 8.22
CA VAL A 478 2.55 15.19 9.15
C VAL A 478 1.22 15.93 9.10
N GLY A 479 1.23 17.25 8.87
CA GLY A 479 0.03 18.07 8.66
C GLY A 479 -0.70 17.83 7.34
N ASP A 480 -0.06 17.14 6.40
CA ASP A 480 -0.60 16.76 5.09
C ASP A 480 -0.95 15.26 5.00
N ILE A 481 -0.95 14.55 6.13
CA ILE A 481 -1.46 13.17 6.26
C ILE A 481 -2.73 13.21 7.11
N ASP A 482 -3.88 13.15 6.48
CA ASP A 482 -5.17 13.13 7.17
C ASP A 482 -5.57 11.69 7.48
N TYR A 483 -5.68 11.36 8.76
CA TYR A 483 -6.06 10.01 9.19
C TYR A 483 -7.21 10.07 10.21
N ASN A 484 -8.37 9.48 9.86
CA ASN A 484 -9.59 9.57 10.65
C ASN A 484 -9.53 8.91 12.04
N ARG A 485 -8.56 8.02 12.27
CA ARG A 485 -8.37 7.34 13.57
C ARG A 485 -7.16 7.82 14.35
N LYS A 486 -6.49 8.83 13.86
CA LYS A 486 -5.36 9.42 14.57
C LYS A 486 -5.85 10.26 15.73
N ARG A 487 -5.35 9.96 16.92
CA ARG A 487 -5.50 10.84 18.06
C ARG A 487 -4.44 11.94 18.00
N ASN A 488 -4.88 13.18 17.94
CA ASN A 488 -3.98 14.33 17.74
C ASN A 488 -3.35 14.86 19.02
N ASN A 489 -3.29 14.10 20.09
CA ASN A 489 -2.89 14.58 21.42
C ASN A 489 -1.45 15.10 21.50
N TYR A 490 -0.60 14.83 20.50
CA TYR A 490 0.82 15.17 20.50
C TYR A 490 1.28 15.88 19.22
N TYR A 491 0.37 16.60 18.55
CA TYR A 491 0.69 17.27 17.29
C TYR A 491 0.71 18.79 17.42
N PRO A 492 1.41 19.50 16.49
CA PRO A 492 1.78 20.90 16.65
C PRO A 492 0.65 21.88 16.93
N THR A 493 -0.58 21.50 16.59
CA THR A 493 -1.76 22.35 16.79
C THR A 493 -2.46 22.15 18.14
N GLU A 494 -2.06 21.13 18.91
CA GLU A 494 -2.69 20.78 20.18
C GLU A 494 -1.65 20.67 21.28
N ASN A 495 -1.89 21.32 22.39
CA ASN A 495 -1.06 21.17 23.58
C ASN A 495 -1.41 19.82 24.25
N PRO A 496 -0.48 18.86 24.35
CA PRO A 496 -0.77 17.56 24.96
C PRO A 496 -1.08 17.62 26.46
N PHE A 497 -0.93 18.79 27.08
CA PHE A 497 -1.14 19.04 28.51
C PHE A 497 -2.39 19.87 28.80
N ILE A 498 -3.21 20.13 27.80
CA ILE A 498 -4.54 20.73 27.96
C ILE A 498 -5.58 19.62 27.74
N ASP A 499 -6.43 19.40 28.75
CA ASP A 499 -7.55 18.47 28.70
C ASP A 499 -8.66 18.94 27.72
#